data_03b925b390d19a639624d94dc1d93b02
#
_entry.id   03b925b390d19a639624d94dc1d93b02
#
_cell.length_a   1.000
_cell.length_b   1.000
_cell.length_c   1.000
_cell.angle_alpha   90.00
_cell.angle_beta   90.00
_cell.angle_gamma   90.00
#
_symmetry.space_group_name_H-M   'P 1'
#
loop_
_entity.id
_entity.type
_entity.pdbx_description
1 polymer ?
#
loop_
_entity_poly.entity_id
_entity_poly.type
_entity_poly.pdbx_seq_one_letter_code
_entity_poly.pdbx_strand_id
1 'polypeptide(L)'
;MKKLFISQPMRDKTNEQIKEEREKAVEIAKQQLGEEVEVIDSFFEDAPHDAKPLWFLAKSLELLSTADAAFFAKGWEGYRGCRIEHTAALEYGIPRLF
;
A
#
# COMPACT_ATOMS: atom_id res chain seq x y z
N MET A 1 2.00 -13.88 11.76
CA MET A 1 1.49 -13.32 10.51
C MET A 1 2.10 -11.95 10.25
N LYS A 2 2.66 -11.75 9.07
CA LYS A 2 3.27 -10.47 8.70
C LYS A 2 2.21 -9.46 8.28
N LYS A 3 2.38 -8.20 8.69
CA LYS A 3 1.50 -7.10 8.26
C LYS A 3 1.99 -6.54 6.94
N LEU A 4 1.11 -6.52 5.95
CA LEU A 4 1.42 -6.07 4.60
C LEU A 4 0.71 -4.77 4.27
N PHE A 5 1.48 -3.76 3.91
CA PHE A 5 0.97 -2.52 3.34
C PHE A 5 1.00 -2.66 1.82
N ILE A 6 -0.10 -2.33 1.16
CA ILE A 6 -0.16 -2.37 -0.31
C ILE A 6 -0.25 -0.95 -0.84
N SER A 7 0.77 -0.53 -1.58
CA SER A 7 0.80 0.74 -2.29
C SER A 7 0.36 0.47 -3.72
N GLN A 8 -0.81 0.99 -4.12
CA GLN A 8 -1.34 0.69 -5.43
C GLN A 8 -1.97 1.93 -6.07
N PRO A 9 -1.74 2.12 -7.37
CA PRO A 9 -2.42 3.18 -8.12
C PRO A 9 -3.92 2.90 -8.17
N MET A 10 -4.74 3.89 -7.81
CA MET A 10 -6.20 3.73 -7.80
C MET A 10 -6.92 4.60 -8.81
N ARG A 11 -6.24 5.62 -9.36
CA ARG A 11 -6.86 6.53 -10.32
C ARG A 11 -7.28 5.77 -11.59
N ASP A 12 -8.48 6.05 -12.06
CA ASP A 12 -9.03 5.48 -13.29
C ASP A 12 -9.21 3.96 -13.26
N LYS A 13 -9.31 3.38 -12.06
CA LYS A 13 -9.56 1.94 -11.89
C LYS A 13 -10.88 1.71 -11.19
N THR A 14 -11.57 0.63 -11.59
CA THR A 14 -12.80 0.23 -10.90
C THR A 14 -12.46 -0.41 -9.55
N ASN A 15 -13.46 -0.47 -8.66
CA ASN A 15 -13.28 -1.15 -7.37
C ASN A 15 -12.91 -2.62 -7.57
N GLU A 16 -13.47 -3.27 -8.59
CA GLU A 16 -13.15 -4.67 -8.90
C GLU A 16 -11.69 -4.84 -9.32
N GLN A 17 -11.17 -3.92 -10.14
CA GLN A 17 -9.77 -3.95 -10.56
C GLN A 17 -8.83 -3.74 -9.37
N ILE A 18 -9.16 -2.81 -8.49
CA ILE A 18 -8.38 -2.55 -7.28
C ILE A 18 -8.35 -3.79 -6.39
N LYS A 19 -9.51 -4.41 -6.17
CA LYS A 19 -9.62 -5.61 -5.34
C LYS A 19 -8.81 -6.77 -5.92
N GLU A 20 -8.93 -6.98 -7.23
CA GLU A 20 -8.19 -8.04 -7.92
C GLU A 20 -6.70 -7.86 -7.80
N GLU A 21 -6.20 -6.63 -7.97
CA GLU A 21 -4.78 -6.33 -7.80
C GLU A 21 -4.31 -6.60 -6.37
N ARG A 22 -5.14 -6.28 -5.38
CA ARG A 22 -4.81 -6.54 -3.98
C ARG A 22 -4.73 -8.04 -3.70
N GLU A 23 -5.63 -8.83 -4.26
CA GLU A 23 -5.60 -10.29 -4.11
C GLU A 23 -4.32 -10.87 -4.70
N LYS A 24 -3.89 -10.40 -5.87
CA LYS A 24 -2.63 -10.81 -6.48
C LYS A 24 -1.43 -10.40 -5.64
N ALA A 25 -1.45 -9.19 -5.09
CA ALA A 25 -0.39 -8.68 -4.22
C ALA A 25 -0.23 -9.56 -2.99
N VAL A 26 -1.33 -9.99 -2.39
CA VAL A 26 -1.31 -10.89 -1.23
C VAL A 26 -0.65 -12.21 -1.58
N GLU A 27 -1.02 -12.82 -2.70
CA GLU A 27 -0.43 -14.09 -3.13
C GLU A 27 1.06 -13.98 -3.38
N ILE A 28 1.50 -12.92 -4.07
CA ILE A 28 2.92 -12.68 -4.34
C ILE A 28 3.67 -12.47 -3.02
N ALA A 29 3.11 -11.69 -2.11
CA ALA A 29 3.73 -11.42 -0.82
C ALA A 29 3.89 -12.69 0.02
N LYS A 30 2.87 -13.55 0.05
CA LYS A 30 2.94 -14.84 0.75
C LYS A 30 4.10 -15.68 0.22
N GLN A 31 4.26 -15.73 -1.09
CA GLN A 31 5.33 -16.50 -1.72
C GLN A 31 6.70 -15.93 -1.37
N GLN A 32 6.85 -14.61 -1.45
CA GLN A 32 8.14 -13.95 -1.19
C GLN A 32 8.52 -13.99 0.30
N LEU A 33 7.54 -13.84 1.19
CA LEU A 33 7.78 -13.83 2.63
C LEU A 33 7.78 -15.23 3.24
N GLY A 34 7.20 -16.21 2.54
CA GLY A 34 7.15 -17.59 3.03
C GLY A 34 6.18 -17.82 4.17
N GLU A 35 5.21 -16.92 4.38
CA GLU A 35 4.20 -17.08 5.43
C GLU A 35 2.94 -16.31 5.11
N GLU A 36 1.89 -16.51 5.90
CA GLU A 36 0.64 -15.79 5.77
C GLU A 36 0.81 -14.29 6.08
N VAL A 37 0.03 -13.46 5.41
CA VAL A 37 0.07 -12.01 5.61
C VAL A 37 -1.30 -11.48 6.01
N GLU A 38 -1.27 -10.41 6.80
CA GLU A 38 -2.46 -9.65 7.16
C GLU A 38 -2.37 -8.31 6.44
N VAL A 39 -3.35 -8.01 5.58
CA VAL A 39 -3.36 -6.76 4.82
C VAL A 39 -3.79 -5.62 5.72
N ILE A 40 -3.00 -4.55 5.76
CA ILE A 40 -3.36 -3.34 6.50
C ILE A 40 -4.44 -2.63 5.70
N ASP A 41 -5.57 -2.34 6.35
CA ASP A 41 -6.66 -1.60 5.73
C ASP A 41 -6.27 -0.14 5.55
N SER A 42 -6.14 0.27 4.30
CA SER A 42 -5.76 1.63 3.93
C SER A 42 -6.91 2.44 3.33
N PHE A 43 -8.15 2.00 3.53
CA PHE A 43 -9.32 2.78 3.15
C PHE A 43 -9.72 3.71 4.31
N PHE A 44 -9.93 4.98 4.01
CA PHE A 44 -10.23 6.00 5.02
C PHE A 44 -11.66 6.49 4.86
N GLU A 45 -12.61 5.72 5.41
CA GLU A 45 -14.02 6.05 5.32
C GLU A 45 -14.38 7.28 6.15
N ASP A 46 -13.63 7.53 7.24
CA ASP A 46 -13.87 8.63 8.16
C ASP A 46 -13.06 9.88 7.83
N ALA A 47 -12.62 10.02 6.57
CA ALA A 47 -11.85 11.19 6.17
C ALA A 47 -12.64 12.48 6.35
N PRO A 48 -12.01 13.59 6.78
CA PRO A 48 -12.68 14.87 6.84
C PRO A 48 -13.25 15.26 5.49
N HIS A 49 -14.41 15.94 5.51
CA HIS A 49 -15.10 16.36 4.30
C HIS A 49 -14.21 17.13 3.32
N ASP A 50 -13.28 17.93 3.83
CA ASP A 50 -12.39 18.77 3.03
C ASP A 50 -10.96 18.21 2.96
N ALA A 51 -10.78 16.91 3.22
CA ALA A 51 -9.46 16.29 3.22
C ALA A 51 -8.72 16.47 1.89
N LYS A 52 -7.49 16.93 1.97
CA LYS A 52 -6.62 17.14 0.82
C LYS A 52 -5.83 15.86 0.52
N PRO A 53 -5.26 15.73 -0.70
CA PRO A 53 -4.42 14.57 -1.04
C PRO A 53 -3.32 14.29 -0.01
N LEU A 54 -2.69 15.33 0.53
CA LEU A 54 -1.63 15.15 1.51
C LEU A 54 -2.15 14.56 2.84
N TRP A 55 -3.41 14.85 3.21
CA TRP A 55 -4.03 14.23 4.38
C TRP A 55 -4.06 12.71 4.23
N PHE A 56 -4.52 12.23 3.06
CA PHE A 56 -4.57 10.79 2.77
C PHE A 56 -3.18 10.17 2.78
N LEU A 57 -2.20 10.85 2.20
CA LEU A 57 -0.82 10.37 2.19
C LEU A 57 -0.27 10.29 3.62
N ALA A 58 -0.54 11.28 4.46
CA ALA A 58 -0.09 11.26 5.85
C ALA A 58 -0.64 10.05 6.60
N LYS A 59 -1.92 9.72 6.38
CA LYS A 59 -2.54 8.53 6.99
C LYS A 59 -1.94 7.25 6.44
N SER A 60 -1.66 7.21 5.15
CA SER A 60 -0.99 6.04 4.54
C SER A 60 0.40 5.83 5.11
N LEU A 61 1.17 6.89 5.31
CA LEU A 61 2.50 6.78 5.90
C LEU A 61 2.44 6.30 7.36
N GLU A 62 1.43 6.75 8.11
CA GLU A 62 1.20 6.27 9.47
C GLU A 62 0.95 4.77 9.47
N LEU A 63 0.12 4.27 8.56
CA LEU A 63 -0.15 2.84 8.44
C LEU A 63 1.08 2.07 7.94
N LEU A 64 1.82 2.63 6.99
CA LEU A 64 3.06 2.04 6.51
C LEU A 64 4.05 1.82 7.65
N SER A 65 4.08 2.73 8.63
CA SER A 65 4.97 2.63 9.76
C SER A 65 4.72 1.38 10.62
N THR A 66 3.55 0.77 10.52
CA THR A 66 3.20 -0.44 11.27
C THR A 66 3.45 -1.73 10.47
N ALA A 67 3.87 -1.61 9.20
CA ALA A 67 3.99 -2.76 8.31
C ALA A 67 5.29 -3.53 8.51
N ASP A 68 5.22 -4.84 8.29
CA ASP A 68 6.40 -5.71 8.22
C ASP A 68 6.97 -5.73 6.80
N ALA A 69 6.16 -5.43 5.79
CA ALA A 69 6.58 -5.33 4.40
C ALA A 69 5.59 -4.46 3.63
N ALA A 70 6.05 -3.90 2.53
CA ALA A 70 5.22 -3.07 1.65
C ALA A 70 5.30 -3.60 0.23
N PHE A 71 4.14 -3.85 -0.38
CA PHE A 71 4.04 -4.30 -1.76
C PHE A 71 3.68 -3.10 -2.64
N PHE A 72 4.44 -2.93 -3.73
CA PHE A 72 4.20 -1.85 -4.70
C PHE A 72 3.63 -2.44 -5.98
N ALA A 73 2.36 -2.17 -6.24
CA ALA A 73 1.65 -2.71 -7.39
C ALA A 73 2.19 -2.11 -8.69
N LYS A 74 2.05 -2.85 -9.79
CA LYS A 74 2.52 -2.43 -11.10
C LYS A 74 2.02 -1.03 -11.45
N GLY A 75 2.92 -0.17 -11.91
CA GLY A 75 2.60 1.21 -12.27
C GLY A 75 2.77 2.21 -11.14
N TRP A 76 3.26 1.75 -9.98
CA TRP A 76 3.45 2.62 -8.81
C TRP A 76 4.33 3.84 -9.10
N GLU A 77 5.32 3.69 -9.99
CA GLU A 77 6.27 4.77 -10.31
C GLU A 77 5.60 5.99 -10.95
N GLY A 78 4.45 5.79 -11.58
CA GLY A 78 3.69 6.86 -12.22
C GLY A 78 2.83 7.68 -11.25
N TYR A 79 2.79 7.33 -9.98
CA TYR A 79 1.88 7.94 -9.01
C TYR A 79 2.66 8.54 -7.85
N ARG A 80 2.42 9.84 -7.61
CA ARG A 80 3.12 10.63 -6.59
C ARG A 80 3.07 9.98 -5.20
N GLY A 81 1.88 9.59 -4.75
CA GLY A 81 1.72 8.96 -3.44
C GLY A 81 2.50 7.66 -3.30
N CYS A 82 2.45 6.82 -4.35
CA CYS A 82 3.18 5.56 -4.34
C CYS A 82 4.69 5.78 -4.32
N ARG A 83 5.19 6.79 -5.06
CA ARG A 83 6.61 7.11 -5.04
C ARG A 83 7.09 7.56 -3.66
N ILE A 84 6.27 8.37 -2.97
CA ILE A 84 6.61 8.85 -1.63
C ILE A 84 6.60 7.68 -0.63
N GLU A 85 5.60 6.81 -0.72
CA GLU A 85 5.51 5.61 0.12
C GLU A 85 6.71 4.70 -0.12
N HIS A 86 7.12 4.54 -1.38
CA HIS A 86 8.29 3.73 -1.73
C HIS A 86 9.57 4.31 -1.12
N THR A 87 9.76 5.61 -1.23
CA THR A 87 10.91 6.30 -0.64
C THR A 87 10.90 6.13 0.87
N ALA A 88 9.75 6.29 1.51
CA ALA A 88 9.63 6.12 2.95
C ALA A 88 10.00 4.69 3.37
N ALA A 89 9.53 3.68 2.66
CA ALA A 89 9.86 2.29 2.94
C ALA A 89 11.36 2.05 2.80
N LEU A 90 11.96 2.58 1.74
CA LEU A 90 13.40 2.45 1.50
C LEU A 90 14.22 3.08 2.61
N GLU A 91 13.91 4.33 2.95
CA GLU A 91 14.68 5.10 3.92
C GLU A 91 14.54 4.55 5.35
N TYR A 92 13.39 3.97 5.68
CA TYR A 92 13.11 3.46 7.02
C TYR A 92 13.23 1.94 7.13
N GLY A 93 13.79 1.30 6.12
CA GLY A 93 14.15 -0.11 6.21
C GLY A 93 12.99 -1.09 6.16
N ILE A 94 11.83 -0.70 5.60
CA ILE A 94 10.71 -1.60 5.43
C ILE A 94 10.92 -2.39 4.14
N PRO A 95 10.92 -3.75 4.19
CA PRO A 95 11.10 -4.56 2.99
C PRO A 95 10.10 -4.20 1.89
N ARG A 96 10.61 -3.99 0.67
CA ARG A 96 9.78 -3.62 -0.47
C ARG A 96 9.61 -4.85 -1.36
N LEU A 97 8.35 -5.15 -1.69
CA LEU A 97 7.98 -6.26 -2.56
C LEU A 97 7.34 -5.71 -3.84
N PHE A 98 7.50 -6.44 -4.92
CA PHE A 98 7.01 -6.03 -6.24
C PHE A 98 6.32 -7.18 -6.96
#